data_36e64520e3546c6e9bfdf1afefee867e
#
_entry.id   36e64520e3546c6e9bfdf1afefee867e
#
_cell.length_a   1.000
_cell.length_b   1.000
_cell.length_c   1.000
_cell.angle_alpha   90.00
_cell.angle_beta   90.00
_cell.angle_gamma   90.00
#
_symmetry.space_group_name_H-M   'P 1'
#
loop_
_entity.id
_entity.type
_entity.pdbx_description
1 polymer ?
#
loop_
_entity_poly.entity_id
_entity_poly.type
_entity_poly.pdbx_seq_one_letter_code
_entity_poly.pdbx_strand_id
1 'polypeptide(L)'
;MFLIVFLVLETTLYGYPTWRVLSAAPWSPMVNAIVIAGVVLTALATPVYVLTIRASSLSRAVREALAWVAYMLLAVAGVIFGLFVARDAIWLGIWLLGFVVEGFDLVFLPASIHLLNLSILGAACLLTIYGAIGAHRTPRVRHVEIPIDDLPVALESLRIVQLTDLHVGPTIKRPFVSRVVDATNALQPDLIVFTGDLADGTATGLAHDVAPLADLQCRFGPYFVTGNHEYYSDPSGWMQALPGLGFDVLLNEHRSIEWVSPLGERSSPLAERSSPLAERSSPLAERSSPTTGGSSPSPEAARLVIGGVPDPNGAEYEDALPGHRPDPQAVFRDAP
;
A
#
# COMPACT_ATOMS: atom_id res chain seq x y z
N MET A 1 -21.67 19.97 -7.93
CA MET A 1 -20.97 19.86 -6.62
C MET A 1 -19.51 19.45 -6.79
N PHE A 2 -19.20 18.35 -7.48
CA PHE A 2 -17.83 17.85 -7.68
C PHE A 2 -16.85 18.90 -8.23
N LEU A 3 -17.19 19.61 -9.31
CA LEU A 3 -16.30 20.63 -9.91
C LEU A 3 -15.97 21.77 -8.94
N ILE A 4 -16.92 22.20 -8.12
CA ILE A 4 -16.67 23.27 -7.14
C ILE A 4 -15.70 22.78 -6.06
N VAL A 5 -15.91 21.57 -5.54
CA VAL A 5 -15.01 20.96 -4.54
C VAL A 5 -13.61 20.80 -5.13
N PHE A 6 -13.49 20.29 -6.34
CA PHE A 6 -12.23 20.13 -7.05
C PHE A 6 -11.50 21.49 -7.21
N LEU A 7 -12.19 22.54 -7.70
CA LEU A 7 -11.60 23.87 -7.86
C LEU A 7 -11.17 24.49 -6.52
N VAL A 8 -11.94 24.30 -5.45
CA VAL A 8 -11.57 24.77 -4.12
C VAL A 8 -10.32 24.06 -3.62
N LEU A 9 -10.24 22.72 -3.76
CA LEU A 9 -9.08 21.94 -3.37
C LEU A 9 -7.83 22.35 -4.15
N GLU A 10 -7.92 22.45 -5.48
CA GLU A 10 -6.81 22.88 -6.34
C GLU A 10 -6.36 24.31 -5.99
N THR A 11 -7.29 25.24 -5.85
CA THR A 11 -6.96 26.63 -5.49
C THR A 11 -6.31 26.71 -4.12
N THR A 12 -6.75 25.92 -3.18
CA THR A 12 -6.17 25.88 -1.83
C THR A 12 -4.78 25.26 -1.85
N LEU A 13 -4.63 24.11 -2.53
CA LEU A 13 -3.37 23.36 -2.62
C LEU A 13 -2.25 24.18 -3.25
N TYR A 14 -2.53 24.86 -4.34
CA TYR A 14 -1.53 25.63 -5.10
C TYR A 14 -1.50 27.12 -4.73
N GLY A 15 -2.65 27.72 -4.48
CA GLY A 15 -2.76 29.16 -4.24
C GLY A 15 -2.21 29.60 -2.89
N TYR A 16 -2.51 28.83 -1.81
CA TYR A 16 -2.06 29.19 -0.48
C TYR A 16 -0.53 29.20 -0.35
N PRO A 17 0.24 28.16 -0.73
CA PRO A 17 1.71 28.23 -0.67
C PRO A 17 2.27 29.33 -1.57
N THR A 18 1.70 29.52 -2.77
CA THR A 18 2.13 30.57 -3.70
C THR A 18 1.98 31.95 -3.06
N TRP A 19 0.83 32.23 -2.46
CA TRP A 19 0.61 33.47 -1.74
C TRP A 19 1.63 33.67 -0.63
N ARG A 20 1.94 32.62 0.17
CA ARG A 20 2.92 32.69 1.26
C ARG A 20 4.34 32.96 0.77
N VAL A 21 4.74 32.42 -0.40
CA VAL A 21 6.04 32.66 -1.01
C VAL A 21 6.13 34.08 -1.57
N LEU A 22 5.12 34.51 -2.32
CA LEU A 22 5.14 35.80 -2.99
C LEU A 22 5.00 36.98 -2.01
N SER A 23 4.25 36.80 -0.90
CA SER A 23 4.09 37.85 0.11
C SER A 23 5.31 38.02 1.01
N ALA A 24 6.27 37.09 1.00
CA ALA A 24 7.42 37.11 1.91
C ALA A 24 8.61 37.96 1.41
N ALA A 25 8.61 38.37 0.14
CA ALA A 25 9.70 39.14 -0.43
C ALA A 25 9.23 40.12 -1.50
N PRO A 26 9.92 41.26 -1.69
CA PRO A 26 9.58 42.27 -2.70
C PRO A 26 10.02 41.79 -4.11
N TRP A 27 9.33 40.78 -4.65
CA TRP A 27 9.59 40.28 -5.98
C TRP A 27 9.21 41.32 -7.04
N SER A 28 9.96 41.35 -8.15
CA SER A 28 9.54 42.18 -9.29
C SER A 28 8.24 41.65 -9.89
N PRO A 29 7.39 42.48 -10.50
CA PRO A 29 6.16 42.05 -11.14
C PRO A 29 6.37 40.92 -12.17
N MET A 30 7.50 40.94 -12.86
CA MET A 30 7.89 39.91 -13.84
C MET A 30 8.15 38.57 -13.14
N VAL A 31 8.85 38.54 -12.02
CA VAL A 31 9.10 37.31 -11.23
C VAL A 31 7.77 36.75 -10.70
N ASN A 32 6.93 37.60 -10.15
CA ASN A 32 5.59 37.19 -9.69
C ASN A 32 4.79 36.54 -10.83
N ALA A 33 4.78 37.14 -12.01
CA ALA A 33 4.07 36.61 -13.18
C ALA A 33 4.63 35.24 -13.61
N ILE A 34 5.95 35.07 -13.62
CA ILE A 34 6.60 33.78 -13.96
C ILE A 34 6.23 32.70 -12.93
N VAL A 35 6.31 33.02 -11.64
CA VAL A 35 5.94 32.06 -10.57
C VAL A 35 4.47 31.65 -10.69
N ILE A 36 3.55 32.61 -10.84
CA ILE A 36 2.13 32.34 -11.00
C ILE A 36 1.87 31.48 -12.23
N ALA A 37 2.47 31.82 -13.39
CA ALA A 37 2.33 31.03 -14.61
C ALA A 37 2.84 29.58 -14.42
N GLY A 38 4.00 29.41 -13.76
CA GLY A 38 4.53 28.09 -13.44
C GLY A 38 3.59 27.28 -12.54
N VAL A 39 3.04 27.90 -11.50
CA VAL A 39 2.07 27.27 -10.60
C VAL A 39 0.78 26.87 -11.34
N VAL A 40 0.26 27.75 -12.19
CA VAL A 40 -0.93 27.44 -13.01
C VAL A 40 -0.67 26.26 -13.95
N LEU A 41 0.48 26.23 -14.62
CA LEU A 41 0.87 25.09 -15.46
C LEU A 41 0.98 23.80 -14.66
N THR A 42 1.51 23.87 -13.45
CA THR A 42 1.60 22.71 -12.53
C THR A 42 0.22 22.24 -12.10
N ALA A 43 -0.67 23.14 -11.71
CA ALA A 43 -2.04 22.83 -11.33
C ALA A 43 -2.85 22.21 -12.48
N LEU A 44 -2.59 22.62 -13.72
CA LEU A 44 -3.24 22.07 -14.91
C LEU A 44 -2.73 20.67 -15.29
N ALA A 45 -1.57 20.22 -14.78
CA ALA A 45 -0.98 18.94 -15.17
C ALA A 45 -1.91 17.75 -14.85
N THR A 46 -2.50 17.73 -13.64
CA THR A 46 -3.41 16.64 -13.21
C THR A 46 -4.71 16.59 -14.03
N PRO A 47 -5.49 17.68 -14.19
CA PRO A 47 -6.69 17.64 -15.02
C PRO A 47 -6.38 17.34 -16.49
N VAL A 48 -5.30 17.87 -17.04
CA VAL A 48 -4.87 17.55 -18.42
C VAL A 48 -4.55 16.06 -18.54
N TYR A 49 -3.82 15.47 -17.57
CA TYR A 49 -3.57 14.04 -17.56
C TYR A 49 -4.88 13.21 -17.52
N VAL A 50 -5.81 13.55 -16.62
CA VAL A 50 -7.11 12.86 -16.51
C VAL A 50 -7.90 12.93 -17.83
N LEU A 51 -7.87 14.06 -18.52
CA LEU A 51 -8.49 14.20 -19.83
C LEU A 51 -7.79 13.38 -20.92
N THR A 52 -6.46 13.26 -20.86
CA THR A 52 -5.67 12.52 -21.86
C THR A 52 -5.75 11.00 -21.70
N ILE A 53 -6.03 10.47 -20.49
CA ILE A 53 -6.30 9.04 -20.29
C ILE A 53 -7.42 8.54 -21.20
N ARG A 54 -8.45 9.38 -21.41
CA ARG A 54 -9.60 9.08 -22.25
C ARG A 54 -9.33 9.26 -23.74
N ALA A 55 -8.22 9.91 -24.12
CA ALA A 55 -7.84 10.14 -25.51
C ALA A 55 -7.09 8.91 -26.07
N SER A 56 -7.77 8.13 -26.91
CA SER A 56 -7.20 6.93 -27.55
C SER A 56 -6.04 7.19 -28.50
N SER A 57 -5.79 8.46 -28.87
CA SER A 57 -4.79 8.86 -29.87
C SER A 57 -3.34 8.90 -29.37
N LEU A 58 -3.12 8.93 -28.06
CA LEU A 58 -1.77 8.99 -27.50
C LEU A 58 -1.15 7.59 -27.32
N SER A 59 0.13 7.46 -27.65
CA SER A 59 0.86 6.23 -27.38
C SER A 59 0.92 5.93 -25.87
N ARG A 60 1.05 4.63 -25.52
CA ARG A 60 1.17 4.18 -24.11
C ARG A 60 2.30 4.92 -23.39
N ALA A 61 3.49 5.03 -24.03
CA ALA A 61 4.64 5.68 -23.43
C ALA A 61 4.39 7.16 -23.10
N VAL A 62 3.69 7.88 -23.98
CA VAL A 62 3.34 9.30 -23.74
C VAL A 62 2.36 9.42 -22.57
N ARG A 63 1.34 8.57 -22.50
CA ARG A 63 0.38 8.58 -21.38
C ARG A 63 1.07 8.27 -20.04
N GLU A 64 1.97 7.29 -20.01
CA GLU A 64 2.74 6.94 -18.80
C GLU A 64 3.68 8.07 -18.37
N ALA A 65 4.35 8.74 -19.32
CA ALA A 65 5.19 9.89 -19.01
C ALA A 65 4.37 11.07 -18.46
N LEU A 66 3.20 11.35 -19.05
CA LEU A 66 2.29 12.38 -18.53
C LEU A 66 1.78 12.05 -17.13
N ALA A 67 1.45 10.78 -16.87
CA ALA A 67 1.06 10.32 -15.55
C ALA A 67 2.16 10.57 -14.51
N TRP A 68 3.40 10.16 -14.84
CA TRP A 68 4.55 10.38 -13.97
C TRP A 68 4.74 11.87 -13.63
N VAL A 69 4.70 12.73 -14.65
CA VAL A 69 4.83 14.18 -14.44
C VAL A 69 3.70 14.71 -13.57
N ALA A 70 2.43 14.38 -13.89
CA ALA A 70 1.27 14.85 -13.14
C ALA A 70 1.30 14.40 -11.67
N TYR A 71 1.60 13.11 -11.41
CA TYR A 71 1.66 12.59 -10.03
C TYR A 71 2.83 13.17 -9.23
N MET A 72 4.00 13.36 -9.86
CA MET A 72 5.15 13.98 -9.17
C MET A 72 4.88 15.44 -8.83
N LEU A 73 4.27 16.21 -9.75
CA LEU A 73 3.90 17.59 -9.50
C LEU A 73 2.86 17.70 -8.38
N LEU A 74 1.85 16.82 -8.39
CA LEU A 74 0.83 16.76 -7.34
C LEU A 74 1.44 16.37 -5.97
N ALA A 75 2.36 15.41 -5.96
CA ALA A 75 3.04 14.98 -4.74
C ALA A 75 3.88 16.13 -4.14
N VAL A 76 4.67 16.81 -4.96
CA VAL A 76 5.45 17.99 -4.53
C VAL A 76 4.52 19.07 -3.98
N ALA A 77 3.43 19.38 -4.68
CA ALA A 77 2.46 20.39 -4.23
C ALA A 77 1.84 20.02 -2.89
N GLY A 78 1.45 18.75 -2.71
CA GLY A 78 0.90 18.25 -1.45
C GLY A 78 1.89 18.37 -0.28
N VAL A 79 3.16 18.02 -0.49
CA VAL A 79 4.20 18.16 0.53
C VAL A 79 4.47 19.64 0.84
N ILE A 80 4.57 20.50 -0.18
CA ILE A 80 4.71 21.95 0.01
C ILE A 80 3.55 22.50 0.85
N PHE A 81 2.32 22.17 0.47
CA PHE A 81 1.13 22.60 1.19
C PHE A 81 1.17 22.16 2.66
N GLY A 82 1.43 20.89 2.94
CA GLY A 82 1.51 20.35 4.29
C GLY A 82 2.59 21.03 5.14
N LEU A 83 3.76 21.29 4.58
CA LEU A 83 4.84 21.98 5.28
C LEU A 83 4.51 23.45 5.58
N PHE A 84 3.84 24.17 4.65
CA PHE A 84 3.39 25.52 4.91
C PHE A 84 2.30 25.59 5.97
N VAL A 85 1.33 24.66 5.95
CA VAL A 85 0.31 24.54 6.97
C VAL A 85 0.93 24.24 8.35
N ALA A 86 1.86 23.30 8.42
CA ALA A 86 2.58 22.98 9.66
C ALA A 86 3.35 24.19 10.21
N ARG A 87 4.08 24.91 9.32
CA ARG A 87 4.75 26.16 9.71
C ARG A 87 3.80 27.17 10.29
N ASP A 88 2.67 27.43 9.62
CA ASP A 88 1.74 28.46 10.05
C ASP A 88 0.99 28.06 11.32
N ALA A 89 0.74 26.77 11.52
CA ALA A 89 0.21 26.24 12.78
C ALA A 89 1.19 26.46 13.95
N ILE A 90 2.48 26.22 13.72
CA ILE A 90 3.54 26.51 14.69
C ILE A 90 3.57 28.01 15.01
N TRP A 91 3.53 28.88 14.00
CA TRP A 91 3.53 30.33 14.22
C TRP A 91 2.28 30.81 14.96
N LEU A 92 1.13 30.26 14.63
CA LEU A 92 -0.10 30.54 15.39
C LEU A 92 0.07 30.13 16.85
N GLY A 93 0.63 28.94 17.13
CA GLY A 93 0.91 28.50 18.49
C GLY A 93 1.86 29.43 19.25
N ILE A 94 2.94 29.86 18.60
CA ILE A 94 3.89 30.82 19.16
C ILE A 94 3.22 32.18 19.44
N TRP A 95 2.41 32.67 18.52
CA TRP A 95 1.66 33.90 18.67
C TRP A 95 0.67 33.83 19.84
N LEU A 96 -0.07 32.74 19.96
CA LEU A 96 -0.99 32.49 21.09
C LEU A 96 -0.23 32.41 22.43
N LEU A 97 0.96 31.82 22.45
CA LEU A 97 1.80 31.76 23.66
C LEU A 97 2.22 33.14 24.12
N GLY A 98 2.45 34.08 23.20
CA GLY A 98 2.75 35.47 23.52
C GLY A 98 1.68 36.21 24.31
N PHE A 99 0.40 35.75 24.29
CA PHE A 99 -0.66 36.28 25.15
C PHE A 99 -0.60 35.74 26.58
N VAL A 100 0.07 34.64 26.81
CA VAL A 100 0.09 33.94 28.10
C VAL A 100 1.40 34.18 28.84
N VAL A 101 2.51 34.37 28.11
CA VAL A 101 3.85 34.54 28.69
C VAL A 101 4.29 35.99 28.52
N GLU A 102 4.36 36.75 29.60
CA GLU A 102 4.87 38.13 29.58
C GLU A 102 6.34 38.18 29.11
N GLY A 103 6.65 39.10 28.20
CA GLY A 103 7.99 39.26 27.65
C GLY A 103 8.38 38.30 26.50
N PHE A 104 7.42 37.53 25.99
CA PHE A 104 7.66 36.62 24.85
C PHE A 104 7.35 37.33 23.52
N ASP A 105 8.34 38.12 23.06
CA ASP A 105 8.29 38.82 21.77
C ASP A 105 9.21 38.14 20.75
N LEU A 106 8.63 37.33 19.83
CA LEU A 106 9.36 36.81 18.68
C LEU A 106 9.21 37.74 17.48
N VAL A 107 10.25 38.51 17.22
CA VAL A 107 10.37 39.36 16.03
C VAL A 107 11.01 38.58 14.90
N PHE A 108 10.24 38.18 13.90
CA PHE A 108 10.78 37.58 12.68
C PHE A 108 11.14 38.67 11.66
N LEU A 109 12.42 38.73 11.27
CA LEU A 109 12.86 39.61 10.19
C LEU A 109 12.31 39.10 8.85
N PRO A 110 11.84 39.97 7.93
CA PRO A 110 11.31 39.59 6.61
C PRO A 110 12.25 38.69 5.80
N ALA A 111 13.58 38.98 5.86
CA ALA A 111 14.60 38.16 5.20
C ALA A 111 14.64 36.71 5.71
N SER A 112 14.41 36.49 7.01
CA SER A 112 14.35 35.15 7.63
C SER A 112 13.13 34.37 7.15
N ILE A 113 12.01 35.02 6.96
CA ILE A 113 10.78 34.42 6.46
C ILE A 113 10.98 33.93 5.00
N HIS A 114 11.61 34.76 4.17
CA HIS A 114 11.92 34.41 2.80
C HIS A 114 12.81 33.16 2.70
N LEU A 115 13.94 33.17 3.44
CA LEU A 115 14.84 32.03 3.50
C LEU A 115 14.15 30.75 4.01
N LEU A 116 13.30 30.89 5.03
CA LEU A 116 12.50 29.76 5.53
C LEU A 116 11.57 29.21 4.45
N ASN A 117 10.89 30.07 3.70
CA ASN A 117 10.02 29.62 2.59
C ASN A 117 10.81 28.88 1.52
N LEU A 118 11.98 29.37 1.12
CA LEU A 118 12.85 28.69 0.16
C LEU A 118 13.35 27.34 0.71
N SER A 119 13.69 27.28 2.00
CA SER A 119 14.08 26.03 2.66
C SER A 119 12.94 25.00 2.66
N ILE A 120 11.70 25.44 2.89
CA ILE A 120 10.51 24.58 2.81
C ILE A 120 10.34 24.02 1.39
N LEU A 121 10.50 24.85 0.35
CA LEU A 121 10.42 24.38 -1.04
C LEU A 121 11.53 23.35 -1.35
N GLY A 122 12.76 23.61 -0.93
CA GLY A 122 13.87 22.67 -1.08
C GLY A 122 13.62 21.34 -0.34
N ALA A 123 13.17 21.44 0.92
CA ALA A 123 12.81 20.25 1.72
C ALA A 123 11.68 19.44 1.10
N ALA A 124 10.66 20.10 0.55
CA ALA A 124 9.56 19.41 -0.13
C ALA A 124 10.04 18.62 -1.35
N CYS A 125 10.91 19.20 -2.17
CA CYS A 125 11.52 18.49 -3.30
C CYS A 125 12.31 17.26 -2.84
N LEU A 126 13.15 17.41 -1.82
CA LEU A 126 13.96 16.32 -1.28
C LEU A 126 13.09 15.20 -0.68
N LEU A 127 12.06 15.55 0.09
CA LEU A 127 11.12 14.61 0.68
C LEU A 127 10.33 13.86 -0.39
N THR A 128 9.90 14.54 -1.46
CA THR A 128 9.20 13.90 -2.57
C THR A 128 10.09 12.92 -3.31
N ILE A 129 11.35 13.30 -3.60
CA ILE A 129 12.33 12.40 -4.23
C ILE A 129 12.58 11.18 -3.33
N TYR A 130 12.79 11.40 -2.03
CA TYR A 130 12.99 10.32 -1.06
C TYR A 130 11.79 9.37 -1.00
N GLY A 131 10.57 9.92 -0.96
CA GLY A 131 9.33 9.16 -0.98
C GLY A 131 9.15 8.36 -2.27
N ALA A 132 9.42 8.98 -3.44
CA ALA A 132 9.35 8.31 -4.74
C ALA A 132 10.34 7.14 -4.83
N ILE A 133 11.58 7.32 -4.37
CA ILE A 133 12.57 6.23 -4.30
C ILE A 133 12.06 5.12 -3.34
N GLY A 134 11.50 5.51 -2.19
CA GLY A 134 10.94 4.58 -1.21
C GLY A 134 9.81 3.73 -1.77
N ALA A 135 8.87 4.36 -2.49
CA ALA A 135 7.70 3.72 -3.08
C ALA A 135 8.07 2.66 -4.15
N HIS A 136 9.24 2.81 -4.80
CA HIS A 136 9.70 1.87 -5.82
C HIS A 136 10.65 0.79 -5.28
N ARG A 137 10.93 0.77 -3.97
CA ARG A 137 11.71 -0.32 -3.35
C ARG A 137 10.82 -1.53 -3.11
N THR A 138 11.44 -2.70 -3.01
CA THR A 138 10.73 -3.91 -2.55
C THR A 138 10.10 -3.64 -1.19
N PRO A 139 8.79 -3.96 -1.01
CA PRO A 139 8.11 -3.78 0.27
C PRO A 139 8.83 -4.54 1.40
N ARG A 140 8.76 -3.98 2.60
CA ARG A 140 9.30 -4.65 3.77
C ARG A 140 8.34 -5.73 4.22
N VAL A 141 8.86 -6.92 4.46
CA VAL A 141 8.10 -7.99 5.08
C VAL A 141 7.83 -7.63 6.54
N ARG A 142 6.55 -7.70 6.92
CA ARG A 142 6.12 -7.54 8.31
C ARG A 142 5.67 -8.90 8.83
N HIS A 143 6.34 -9.40 9.85
CA HIS A 143 5.92 -10.61 10.55
C HIS A 143 4.87 -10.24 11.59
N VAL A 144 3.76 -10.95 11.59
CA VAL A 144 2.66 -10.80 12.54
C VAL A 144 2.35 -12.19 13.09
N GLU A 145 2.38 -12.35 14.39
CA GLU A 145 1.93 -13.55 15.09
C GLU A 145 0.45 -13.35 15.45
N ILE A 146 -0.38 -14.31 15.10
CA ILE A 146 -1.82 -14.29 15.39
C ILE A 146 -2.07 -15.38 16.45
N PRO A 147 -2.20 -15.01 17.72
CA PRO A 147 -2.53 -15.98 18.76
C PRO A 147 -3.98 -16.42 18.57
N ILE A 148 -4.17 -17.73 18.52
CA ILE A 148 -5.50 -18.37 18.43
C ILE A 148 -5.55 -19.42 19.53
N ASP A 149 -6.52 -19.25 20.45
CA ASP A 149 -6.75 -20.21 21.52
C ASP A 149 -7.19 -21.55 20.94
N ASP A 150 -6.70 -22.64 21.51
CA ASP A 150 -7.01 -24.01 21.08
C ASP A 150 -6.72 -24.32 19.60
N LEU A 151 -5.76 -23.60 18.98
CA LEU A 151 -5.33 -23.90 17.61
C LEU A 151 -4.81 -25.35 17.53
N PRO A 152 -5.29 -26.18 16.57
CA PRO A 152 -4.72 -27.50 16.34
C PRO A 152 -3.21 -27.42 16.10
N VAL A 153 -2.43 -28.27 16.78
CA VAL A 153 -0.96 -28.29 16.68
C VAL A 153 -0.48 -28.40 15.23
N ALA A 154 -1.23 -29.08 14.39
CA ALA A 154 -0.94 -29.17 12.96
C ALA A 154 -0.87 -27.80 12.26
N LEU A 155 -1.61 -26.79 12.72
CA LEU A 155 -1.67 -25.45 12.14
C LEU A 155 -0.68 -24.45 12.73
N GLU A 156 0.03 -24.78 13.82
CA GLU A 156 0.97 -23.86 14.48
C GLU A 156 2.09 -23.37 13.56
N SER A 157 2.47 -24.18 12.57
CA SER A 157 3.54 -23.85 11.61
C SER A 157 3.02 -23.25 10.30
N LEU A 158 1.72 -23.04 10.15
CA LEU A 158 1.10 -22.51 8.95
C LEU A 158 1.61 -21.10 8.66
N ARG A 159 2.19 -20.89 7.48
CA ARG A 159 2.67 -19.60 7.02
C ARG A 159 1.74 -19.02 5.96
N ILE A 160 1.07 -17.94 6.33
CA ILE A 160 0.20 -17.18 5.43
C ILE A 160 0.94 -15.90 5.00
N VAL A 161 1.02 -15.65 3.70
CA VAL A 161 1.50 -14.37 3.18
C VAL A 161 0.30 -13.60 2.63
N GLN A 162 0.09 -12.41 3.17
CA GLN A 162 -0.89 -11.46 2.64
C GLN A 162 -0.20 -10.46 1.72
N LEU A 163 -0.74 -10.31 0.52
CA LEU A 163 -0.45 -9.23 -0.43
C LEU A 163 -1.67 -8.33 -0.51
N THR A 164 -1.46 -7.02 -0.63
CA THR A 164 -2.52 -6.02 -0.76
C THR A 164 -1.99 -4.74 -1.38
N ASP A 165 -2.83 -3.93 -1.98
CA ASP A 165 -2.54 -2.54 -2.37
C ASP A 165 -1.31 -2.39 -3.27
N LEU A 166 -1.14 -3.25 -4.28
CA LEU A 166 -0.02 -3.12 -5.22
C LEU A 166 -0.18 -1.92 -6.15
N HIS A 167 -1.41 -1.55 -6.49
CA HIS A 167 -1.72 -0.42 -7.36
C HIS A 167 -0.87 -0.39 -8.63
N VAL A 168 -0.78 -1.55 -9.31
CA VAL A 168 -0.07 -1.64 -10.60
C VAL A 168 -0.75 -0.71 -11.59
N GLY A 169 0.01 0.25 -12.10
CA GLY A 169 -0.59 1.33 -12.88
C GLY A 169 0.45 2.10 -13.69
N PRO A 170 0.25 3.39 -13.91
CA PRO A 170 1.19 4.20 -14.67
C PRO A 170 2.59 4.28 -14.06
N THR A 171 2.70 4.24 -12.74
CA THR A 171 3.96 4.43 -12.01
C THR A 171 4.54 3.13 -11.44
N ILE A 172 3.71 2.16 -11.09
CA ILE A 172 4.12 0.84 -10.58
C ILE A 172 4.05 -0.16 -11.73
N LYS A 173 5.18 -0.79 -12.06
CA LYS A 173 5.36 -1.57 -13.27
C LYS A 173 5.90 -2.98 -12.98
N ARG A 174 5.95 -3.80 -14.02
CA ARG A 174 6.46 -5.19 -14.01
C ARG A 174 7.70 -5.39 -13.10
N PRO A 175 8.76 -4.55 -13.14
CA PRO A 175 9.94 -4.79 -12.30
C PRO A 175 9.66 -4.71 -10.80
N PHE A 176 8.68 -3.89 -10.37
CA PHE A 176 8.24 -3.85 -8.98
C PHE A 176 7.47 -5.13 -8.63
N VAL A 177 6.51 -5.53 -9.47
CA VAL A 177 5.72 -6.75 -9.28
C VAL A 177 6.63 -7.99 -9.21
N SER A 178 7.63 -8.11 -10.10
CA SER A 178 8.61 -9.20 -10.03
C SER A 178 9.33 -9.26 -8.69
N ARG A 179 9.80 -8.12 -8.16
CA ARG A 179 10.45 -8.09 -6.84
C ARG A 179 9.51 -8.48 -5.69
N VAL A 180 8.22 -8.13 -5.79
CA VAL A 180 7.21 -8.56 -4.81
C VAL A 180 7.05 -10.07 -4.85
N VAL A 181 6.93 -10.64 -6.05
CA VAL A 181 6.83 -12.10 -6.27
C VAL A 181 8.05 -12.82 -5.73
N ASP A 182 9.26 -12.35 -6.08
CA ASP A 182 10.52 -12.94 -5.58
C ASP A 182 10.58 -12.91 -4.05
N ALA A 183 10.23 -11.76 -3.44
CA ALA A 183 10.21 -11.61 -1.98
C ALA A 183 9.16 -12.52 -1.32
N THR A 184 7.99 -12.69 -1.95
CA THR A 184 6.92 -13.57 -1.47
C THR A 184 7.36 -15.03 -1.53
N ASN A 185 7.89 -15.48 -2.66
CA ASN A 185 8.35 -16.85 -2.86
C ASN A 185 9.52 -17.20 -1.91
N ALA A 186 10.41 -16.24 -1.62
CA ALA A 186 11.49 -16.43 -0.64
C ALA A 186 10.98 -16.70 0.78
N LEU A 187 9.75 -16.30 1.12
CA LEU A 187 9.13 -16.62 2.41
C LEU A 187 8.60 -18.07 2.46
N GLN A 188 8.56 -18.78 1.35
CA GLN A 188 8.00 -20.14 1.25
C GLN A 188 6.62 -20.25 1.90
N PRO A 189 5.62 -19.47 1.43
CA PRO A 189 4.28 -19.46 2.03
C PRO A 189 3.59 -20.81 1.82
N ASP A 190 2.81 -21.22 2.81
CA ASP A 190 1.87 -22.32 2.65
C ASP A 190 0.61 -21.84 1.96
N LEU A 191 0.21 -20.59 2.25
CA LEU A 191 -0.98 -19.95 1.76
C LEU A 191 -0.66 -18.52 1.34
N ILE A 192 -1.17 -18.09 0.19
CA ILE A 192 -1.14 -16.68 -0.24
C ILE A 192 -2.57 -16.17 -0.32
N VAL A 193 -2.82 -15.01 0.28
CA VAL A 193 -4.06 -14.27 0.16
C VAL A 193 -3.77 -12.88 -0.41
N PHE A 194 -4.54 -12.47 -1.40
CA PHE A 194 -4.44 -11.14 -1.99
C PHE A 194 -5.74 -10.38 -1.68
N THR A 195 -5.64 -9.32 -0.90
CA THR A 195 -6.81 -8.60 -0.36
C THR A 195 -7.12 -7.32 -1.14
N GLY A 196 -7.08 -7.42 -2.47
CA GLY A 196 -7.57 -6.39 -3.40
C GLY A 196 -6.59 -5.26 -3.67
N ASP A 197 -7.05 -4.29 -4.45
CA ASP A 197 -6.31 -3.12 -4.92
C ASP A 197 -5.02 -3.51 -5.66
N LEU A 198 -5.19 -4.49 -6.56
CA LEU A 198 -4.09 -4.96 -7.41
C LEU A 198 -3.64 -3.88 -8.39
N ALA A 199 -4.60 -3.15 -9.00
CA ALA A 199 -4.27 -2.36 -10.18
C ALA A 199 -5.13 -1.12 -10.40
N ASP A 200 -4.48 -0.06 -10.93
CA ASP A 200 -5.07 1.23 -11.33
C ASP A 200 -5.22 1.31 -12.85
N GLY A 201 -6.00 0.39 -13.43
CA GLY A 201 -6.25 0.35 -14.87
C GLY A 201 -6.87 -0.96 -15.33
N THR A 202 -7.13 -1.07 -16.64
CA THR A 202 -7.80 -2.24 -17.20
C THR A 202 -6.89 -3.47 -17.22
N ALA A 203 -7.48 -4.65 -17.05
CA ALA A 203 -6.77 -5.92 -17.07
C ALA A 203 -5.94 -6.11 -18.36
N THR A 204 -6.52 -5.78 -19.52
CA THR A 204 -5.81 -5.85 -20.80
C THR A 204 -4.66 -4.86 -20.92
N GLY A 205 -4.86 -3.62 -20.39
CA GLY A 205 -3.85 -2.57 -20.42
C GLY A 205 -2.63 -2.88 -19.54
N LEU A 206 -2.82 -3.61 -18.44
CA LEU A 206 -1.80 -3.93 -17.46
C LEU A 206 -1.34 -5.40 -17.48
N ALA A 207 -1.84 -6.21 -18.42
CA ALA A 207 -1.52 -7.63 -18.52
C ALA A 207 -0.01 -7.93 -18.47
N HIS A 208 0.80 -7.14 -19.17
CA HIS A 208 2.27 -7.28 -19.16
C HIS A 208 2.86 -6.95 -17.78
N ASP A 209 2.31 -5.94 -17.09
CA ASP A 209 2.86 -5.46 -15.83
C ASP A 209 2.52 -6.39 -14.66
N VAL A 210 1.35 -7.04 -14.68
CA VAL A 210 0.90 -8.01 -13.66
C VAL A 210 1.33 -9.45 -13.94
N ALA A 211 1.80 -9.76 -15.15
CA ALA A 211 2.16 -11.12 -15.54
C ALA A 211 3.09 -11.86 -14.55
N PRO A 212 4.06 -11.21 -13.84
CA PRO A 212 4.89 -11.92 -12.86
C PRO A 212 4.10 -12.57 -11.71
N LEU A 213 2.85 -12.14 -11.44
CA LEU A 213 2.04 -12.75 -10.39
C LEU A 213 1.72 -14.22 -10.66
N ALA A 214 1.76 -14.65 -11.92
CA ALA A 214 1.63 -16.06 -12.28
C ALA A 214 2.77 -16.95 -11.75
N ASP A 215 3.90 -16.34 -11.34
CA ASP A 215 5.06 -17.05 -10.79
C ASP A 215 5.00 -17.17 -9.25
N LEU A 216 3.89 -16.74 -8.60
CA LEU A 216 3.69 -16.93 -7.17
C LEU A 216 3.64 -18.43 -6.83
N GLN A 217 4.36 -18.81 -5.77
CA GLN A 217 4.50 -20.19 -5.31
C GLN A 217 3.94 -20.35 -3.90
N CYS A 218 2.93 -21.18 -3.75
CA CYS A 218 2.37 -21.58 -2.47
C CYS A 218 1.79 -22.99 -2.56
N ARG A 219 1.54 -23.60 -1.42
CA ARG A 219 0.91 -24.92 -1.35
C ARG A 219 -0.60 -24.83 -1.61
N PHE A 220 -1.23 -23.74 -1.14
CA PHE A 220 -2.66 -23.47 -1.29
C PHE A 220 -2.92 -22.04 -1.73
N GLY A 221 -3.80 -21.82 -2.69
CA GLY A 221 -4.05 -20.53 -3.31
C GLY A 221 -3.18 -20.32 -4.56
N PRO A 222 -2.85 -19.07 -4.93
CA PRO A 222 -3.22 -17.84 -4.22
C PRO A 222 -4.71 -17.51 -4.30
N TYR A 223 -5.28 -17.04 -3.20
CA TYR A 223 -6.67 -16.58 -3.13
C TYR A 223 -6.74 -15.07 -3.30
N PHE A 224 -7.80 -14.60 -3.94
CA PHE A 224 -8.01 -13.19 -4.22
C PHE A 224 -9.41 -12.74 -3.79
N VAL A 225 -9.50 -11.56 -3.19
CA VAL A 225 -10.74 -10.81 -3.04
C VAL A 225 -10.56 -9.44 -3.68
N THR A 226 -11.64 -8.83 -4.18
CA THR A 226 -11.58 -7.52 -4.81
C THR A 226 -11.40 -6.41 -3.77
N GLY A 227 -10.60 -5.39 -4.14
CA GLY A 227 -10.60 -4.09 -3.51
C GLY A 227 -11.44 -3.08 -4.30
N ASN A 228 -11.46 -1.83 -3.88
CA ASN A 228 -12.25 -0.79 -4.56
C ASN A 228 -11.65 -0.37 -5.91
N HIS A 229 -10.34 -0.52 -6.11
CA HIS A 229 -9.68 -0.12 -7.36
C HIS A 229 -10.00 -1.03 -8.54
N GLU A 230 -10.29 -2.31 -8.33
CA GLU A 230 -10.82 -3.19 -9.36
C GLU A 230 -12.14 -2.64 -9.91
N TYR A 231 -13.03 -2.15 -9.02
CA TYR A 231 -14.33 -1.59 -9.40
C TYR A 231 -14.21 -0.25 -10.11
N TYR A 232 -13.24 0.59 -9.75
CA TYR A 232 -13.04 1.89 -10.40
C TYR A 232 -12.51 1.79 -11.81
N SER A 233 -11.84 0.69 -12.16
CA SER A 233 -11.15 0.55 -13.45
C SER A 233 -11.82 -0.44 -14.40
N ASP A 234 -11.84 -1.73 -14.07
CA ASP A 234 -12.27 -2.79 -14.99
C ASP A 234 -12.66 -4.08 -14.22
N PRO A 235 -13.77 -4.08 -13.46
CA PRO A 235 -14.11 -5.23 -12.61
C PRO A 235 -14.28 -6.51 -13.43
N SER A 236 -14.98 -6.45 -14.56
CA SER A 236 -15.21 -7.61 -15.44
C SER A 236 -13.93 -8.16 -16.04
N GLY A 237 -13.05 -7.26 -16.49
CA GLY A 237 -11.76 -7.66 -17.08
C GLY A 237 -10.85 -8.32 -16.05
N TRP A 238 -10.80 -7.81 -14.81
CA TRP A 238 -10.01 -8.40 -13.73
C TRP A 238 -10.55 -9.78 -13.33
N MET A 239 -11.87 -9.93 -13.19
CA MET A 239 -12.48 -11.25 -12.88
C MET A 239 -12.15 -12.31 -13.93
N GLN A 240 -12.03 -11.93 -15.19
CA GLN A 240 -11.62 -12.84 -16.27
C GLN A 240 -10.12 -13.11 -16.31
N ALA A 241 -9.29 -12.12 -15.93
CA ALA A 241 -7.84 -12.23 -16.04
C ALA A 241 -7.18 -12.95 -14.85
N LEU A 242 -7.69 -12.77 -13.62
CA LEU A 242 -7.10 -13.30 -12.39
C LEU A 242 -6.94 -14.83 -12.38
N PRO A 243 -7.91 -15.64 -12.84
CA PRO A 243 -7.71 -17.09 -12.94
C PRO A 243 -6.56 -17.49 -13.87
N GLY A 244 -6.33 -16.72 -14.95
CA GLY A 244 -5.19 -16.91 -15.85
C GLY A 244 -3.83 -16.60 -15.21
N LEU A 245 -3.80 -15.86 -14.12
CA LEU A 245 -2.63 -15.60 -13.28
C LEU A 245 -2.50 -16.60 -12.11
N GLY A 246 -3.39 -17.60 -12.05
CA GLY A 246 -3.36 -18.64 -11.02
C GLY A 246 -4.16 -18.32 -9.75
N PHE A 247 -4.89 -17.21 -9.70
CA PHE A 247 -5.70 -16.85 -8.53
C PHE A 247 -7.05 -17.57 -8.51
N ASP A 248 -7.42 -18.08 -7.33
CA ASP A 248 -8.79 -18.47 -7.01
C ASP A 248 -9.50 -17.26 -6.39
N VAL A 249 -10.47 -16.70 -7.13
CA VAL A 249 -11.18 -15.48 -6.74
C VAL A 249 -12.36 -15.85 -5.88
N LEU A 250 -12.43 -15.30 -4.67
CA LEU A 250 -13.49 -15.55 -3.70
C LEU A 250 -14.45 -14.36 -3.65
N LEU A 251 -15.68 -14.57 -4.13
CA LEU A 251 -16.75 -13.58 -4.09
C LEU A 251 -17.91 -14.14 -3.26
N ASN A 252 -17.91 -13.86 -1.95
CA ASN A 252 -18.82 -14.46 -0.98
C ASN A 252 -18.75 -16.01 -0.95
N GLU A 253 -17.56 -16.52 -1.17
CA GLU A 253 -17.27 -17.94 -1.23
C GLU A 253 -16.23 -18.34 -0.20
N HIS A 254 -16.16 -19.62 0.11
CA HIS A 254 -15.08 -20.19 0.92
C HIS A 254 -14.43 -21.39 0.25
N ARG A 255 -13.21 -21.71 0.73
CA ARG A 255 -12.50 -22.95 0.38
C ARG A 255 -12.13 -23.69 1.65
N SER A 256 -12.34 -25.00 1.65
CA SER A 256 -11.88 -25.89 2.70
C SER A 256 -10.55 -26.52 2.28
N ILE A 257 -9.56 -26.38 3.13
CA ILE A 257 -8.20 -26.86 2.92
C ILE A 257 -7.92 -27.97 3.95
N GLU A 258 -7.59 -29.16 3.48
CA GLU A 258 -7.07 -30.21 4.34
C GLU A 258 -5.56 -29.96 4.56
N TRP A 259 -5.23 -29.59 5.77
CA TRP A 259 -3.87 -29.31 6.15
C TRP A 259 -3.24 -30.53 6.84
N VAL A 260 -2.11 -30.97 6.31
CA VAL A 260 -1.24 -31.94 6.98
C VAL A 260 0.08 -31.23 7.23
N SER A 261 0.44 -31.11 8.51
CA SER A 261 1.66 -30.42 8.90
C SER A 261 2.88 -31.08 8.29
N PRO A 262 3.80 -30.31 7.68
CA PRO A 262 5.08 -30.83 7.21
C PRO A 262 6.08 -31.00 8.36
N LEU A 263 5.63 -31.54 9.51
CA LEU A 263 6.50 -31.77 10.68
C LEU A 263 7.72 -32.60 10.27
N GLY A 264 8.87 -31.97 10.16
CA GLY A 264 10.16 -32.56 9.81
C GLY A 264 10.98 -31.82 8.77
N GLU A 265 10.38 -30.94 7.96
CA GLU A 265 11.09 -30.31 6.83
C GLU A 265 11.44 -28.81 6.99
N ARG A 266 10.93 -28.14 8.03
CA ARG A 266 11.21 -26.71 8.24
C ARG A 266 11.75 -26.44 9.63
N SER A 267 13.04 -26.10 9.74
CA SER A 267 13.58 -25.42 10.89
C SER A 267 12.93 -24.03 11.00
N SER A 268 12.27 -23.74 12.13
CA SER A 268 11.69 -22.42 12.38
C SER A 268 12.79 -21.35 12.35
N PRO A 269 12.70 -20.30 11.50
CA PRO A 269 13.67 -19.20 11.53
C PRO A 269 13.66 -18.40 12.84
N LEU A 270 12.66 -18.63 13.71
CA LEU A 270 12.52 -17.93 14.99
C LEU A 270 13.31 -18.63 16.12
N ALA A 271 13.68 -19.91 15.95
CA ALA A 271 14.50 -20.62 16.93
C ALA A 271 15.94 -20.10 17.02
N GLU A 272 16.45 -19.43 15.99
CA GLU A 272 17.79 -18.85 15.98
C GLU A 272 17.90 -17.46 16.64
N ARG A 273 16.80 -16.80 17.00
CA ARG A 273 16.84 -15.47 17.63
C ARG A 273 16.65 -15.43 19.13
N SER A 274 16.42 -16.55 19.77
CA SER A 274 16.34 -16.62 21.23
C SER A 274 17.47 -17.46 21.81
N SER A 275 18.64 -16.88 22.01
CA SER A 275 19.46 -16.95 23.20
C SER A 275 20.91 -16.52 22.96
N PRO A 276 21.34 -15.43 23.57
CA PRO A 276 22.62 -15.40 24.18
C PRO A 276 22.53 -14.99 25.65
N LEU A 277 21.81 -15.72 26.52
CA LEU A 277 21.86 -15.50 27.98
C LEU A 277 21.32 -16.73 28.74
N ALA A 278 21.92 -17.93 28.55
CA ALA A 278 21.75 -19.03 29.51
C ALA A 278 22.89 -20.04 29.40
N GLU A 279 24.13 -19.57 29.49
CA GLU A 279 25.22 -20.41 29.94
C GLU A 279 25.61 -19.98 31.34
N ARG A 280 25.04 -20.64 32.36
CA ARG A 280 25.72 -20.88 33.65
C ARG A 280 24.99 -21.96 34.42
N SER A 281 25.76 -23.06 34.60
CA SER A 281 25.72 -24.01 35.74
C SER A 281 24.46 -24.86 35.92
N SER A 282 24.53 -26.18 35.83
CA SER A 282 25.16 -27.11 36.76
C SER A 282 25.02 -28.56 36.31
N PRO A 283 25.79 -29.53 36.82
CA PRO A 283 25.96 -30.86 36.26
C PRO A 283 25.11 -31.93 36.94
N LEU A 284 25.01 -33.08 36.24
CA LEU A 284 24.69 -34.41 36.77
C LEU A 284 23.23 -34.73 37.11
N ALA A 285 22.59 -35.49 36.22
CA ALA A 285 21.85 -36.67 36.61
C ALA A 285 21.70 -37.60 35.39
N GLU A 286 22.51 -38.63 35.30
CA GLU A 286 22.21 -39.85 34.55
C GLU A 286 20.90 -40.43 35.03
N ARG A 287 19.93 -40.58 34.13
CA ARG A 287 18.84 -41.56 34.29
C ARG A 287 18.51 -42.20 32.96
N SER A 288 18.81 -43.46 32.95
CA SER A 288 18.30 -44.57 32.15
C SER A 288 17.08 -44.31 31.28
N SER A 289 17.25 -44.57 29.99
CA SER A 289 16.23 -44.73 28.98
C SER A 289 15.31 -45.91 29.26
N PRO A 290 14.00 -45.76 29.14
CA PRO A 290 13.14 -46.87 28.73
C PRO A 290 12.93 -46.79 27.24
N THR A 291 13.43 -47.76 26.51
CA THR A 291 13.00 -48.16 25.18
C THR A 291 11.53 -48.56 25.25
N THR A 292 10.65 -47.65 24.88
CA THR A 292 9.28 -48.00 24.47
C THR A 292 9.16 -47.61 23.00
N GLY A 293 8.91 -48.60 22.16
CA GLY A 293 8.56 -48.43 20.77
C GLY A 293 7.26 -47.62 20.68
N GLY A 294 7.43 -46.32 20.55
CA GLY A 294 6.34 -45.41 20.23
C GLY A 294 6.25 -45.34 18.71
N SER A 295 5.15 -45.84 18.15
CA SER A 295 4.73 -45.48 16.80
C SER A 295 4.79 -43.94 16.67
N SER A 296 5.53 -43.43 15.68
CA SER A 296 5.51 -42.01 15.33
C SER A 296 4.05 -41.59 15.19
N PRO A 297 3.60 -40.53 15.89
CA PRO A 297 2.24 -40.07 15.73
C PRO A 297 2.03 -39.76 14.24
N SER A 298 0.97 -40.34 13.70
CA SER A 298 0.52 -39.96 12.34
C SER A 298 0.38 -38.44 12.29
N PRO A 299 0.80 -37.76 11.20
CA PRO A 299 0.64 -36.32 11.11
C PRO A 299 -0.83 -35.97 11.34
N GLU A 300 -1.09 -35.18 12.36
CA GLU A 300 -2.44 -34.72 12.67
C GLU A 300 -2.92 -33.87 11.50
N ALA A 301 -4.01 -34.31 10.85
CA ALA A 301 -4.65 -33.52 9.80
C ALA A 301 -5.60 -32.51 10.45
N ALA A 302 -5.52 -31.27 10.02
CA ALA A 302 -6.43 -30.22 10.44
C ALA A 302 -7.15 -29.67 9.21
N ARG A 303 -8.36 -29.15 9.41
CA ARG A 303 -9.12 -28.47 8.37
C ARG A 303 -9.05 -26.97 8.60
N LEU A 304 -8.67 -26.24 7.56
CA LEU A 304 -8.69 -24.77 7.50
C LEU A 304 -9.77 -24.35 6.50
N VAL A 305 -10.62 -23.41 6.89
CA VAL A 305 -11.59 -22.80 6.00
C VAL A 305 -11.19 -21.36 5.76
N ILE A 306 -11.02 -20.97 4.51
CA ILE A 306 -10.75 -19.61 4.09
C ILE A 306 -11.95 -19.05 3.34
N GLY A 307 -12.45 -17.90 3.76
CA GLY A 307 -13.57 -17.21 3.12
C GLY A 307 -13.17 -15.86 2.57
N GLY A 308 -13.75 -15.48 1.45
CA GLY A 308 -13.52 -14.20 0.81
C GLY A 308 -14.81 -13.42 0.59
N VAL A 309 -14.75 -12.13 0.91
CA VAL A 309 -15.83 -11.15 0.72
C VAL A 309 -15.32 -10.06 -0.18
N PRO A 310 -16.07 -9.66 -1.23
CA PRO A 310 -15.68 -8.55 -2.08
C PRO A 310 -15.73 -7.21 -1.34
N ASP A 311 -15.09 -6.19 -1.90
CA ASP A 311 -15.15 -4.84 -1.37
C ASP A 311 -16.59 -4.27 -1.39
N PRO A 312 -16.98 -3.41 -0.44
CA PRO A 312 -18.30 -2.79 -0.39
C PRO A 312 -18.73 -2.06 -1.67
N ASN A 313 -17.81 -1.52 -2.44
CA ASN A 313 -18.11 -0.90 -3.73
C ASN A 313 -18.67 -1.89 -4.75
N GLY A 314 -18.46 -3.19 -4.58
CA GLY A 314 -19.06 -4.22 -5.40
C GLY A 314 -20.58 -4.20 -5.40
N ALA A 315 -21.21 -3.68 -4.35
CA ALA A 315 -22.67 -3.57 -4.27
C ALA A 315 -23.28 -2.65 -5.36
N GLU A 316 -22.52 -1.69 -5.87
CA GLU A 316 -22.96 -0.80 -6.96
C GLU A 316 -22.98 -1.52 -8.32
N TYR A 317 -22.30 -2.65 -8.43
CA TYR A 317 -22.15 -3.43 -9.66
C TYR A 317 -22.97 -4.72 -9.66
N GLU A 318 -23.75 -5.02 -8.60
CA GLU A 318 -24.46 -6.29 -8.44
C GLU A 318 -25.38 -6.62 -9.61
N ASP A 319 -26.05 -5.63 -10.22
CA ASP A 319 -26.93 -5.84 -11.38
C ASP A 319 -26.15 -6.29 -12.64
N ALA A 320 -24.91 -5.82 -12.79
CA ALA A 320 -24.06 -6.14 -13.94
C ALA A 320 -23.11 -7.32 -13.67
N LEU A 321 -22.75 -7.52 -12.41
CA LEU A 321 -21.81 -8.51 -11.93
C LEU A 321 -22.38 -9.20 -10.67
N PRO A 322 -23.26 -10.18 -10.83
CA PRO A 322 -23.86 -10.88 -9.69
C PRO A 322 -22.81 -11.52 -8.77
N GLY A 323 -23.05 -11.47 -7.45
CA GLY A 323 -22.15 -11.99 -6.43
C GLY A 323 -21.10 -10.98 -5.94
N HIS A 324 -21.06 -9.76 -6.48
CA HIS A 324 -20.13 -8.70 -6.04
C HIS A 324 -20.65 -7.89 -4.84
N ARG A 325 -21.90 -8.08 -4.42
CA ARG A 325 -22.39 -7.50 -3.17
C ARG A 325 -21.80 -8.26 -1.98
N PRO A 326 -21.15 -7.59 -1.02
CA PRO A 326 -20.57 -8.26 0.15
C PRO A 326 -21.67 -8.94 1.01
N ASP A 327 -21.51 -10.23 1.26
CA ASP A 327 -22.34 -10.99 2.18
C ASP A 327 -21.47 -11.89 3.10
N PRO A 328 -20.91 -11.33 4.19
CA PRO A 328 -20.08 -12.10 5.11
C PRO A 328 -20.80 -13.29 5.75
N GLN A 329 -22.14 -13.25 5.85
CA GLN A 329 -22.92 -14.34 6.42
C GLN A 329 -23.07 -15.51 5.45
N ALA A 330 -23.12 -15.22 4.14
CA ALA A 330 -23.20 -16.27 3.12
C ALA A 330 -21.91 -17.07 3.03
N VAL A 331 -20.76 -16.43 3.25
CA VAL A 331 -19.42 -17.03 3.06
C VAL A 331 -19.25 -18.35 3.80
N PHE A 332 -19.71 -18.43 5.05
CA PHE A 332 -19.53 -19.61 5.90
C PHE A 332 -20.84 -20.38 6.18
N ARG A 333 -21.94 -20.08 5.46
CA ARG A 333 -23.26 -20.70 5.71
C ARG A 333 -23.22 -22.22 5.63
N ASP A 334 -22.48 -22.76 4.67
CA ASP A 334 -22.34 -24.18 4.40
C ASP A 334 -20.90 -24.69 4.68
N ALA A 335 -20.11 -23.92 5.43
CA ALA A 335 -18.76 -24.32 5.80
C ALA A 335 -18.83 -25.49 6.79
N PRO A 336 -18.05 -26.56 6.61
CA PRO A 336 -18.05 -27.76 7.41
C PRO A 336 -17.52 -27.56 8.84
#